data_44f77f86ca52174058422d652d33d3d9
#
_entry.id   44f77f86ca52174058422d652d33d3d9
#
_cell.length_a   1.000
_cell.length_b   1.000
_cell.length_c   1.000
_cell.angle_alpha   90.00
_cell.angle_beta   90.00
_cell.angle_gamma   90.00
#
_symmetry.space_group_name_H-M   'P 1'
#
loop_
_entity.id
_entity.type
_entity.pdbx_description
1 polymer ?
#
loop_
_entity_poly.entity_id
_entity_poly.type
_entity_poly.pdbx_seq_one_letter_code
_entity_poly.pdbx_strand_id
1 'polypeptide(L)'
;MPDLRFIIEGAEAAQHSATPLLVFKLAIQNTTKETIQTVVLRAQIQIEATRRKYDFTEQARLKDLFGEAHRWGSTLRGLLWTHATVVVTRFDRETYVDIPVHCTFDLNVAATKYFHGLSQGDLPLCFQFSGTVFYEGSEGRLQVAPISWDQEAKYRLPVSIWKDLMDSHYPNSAWLSLRKDTFEKLYQFKVREGIPTWEEVFDRVLNGRLTTVDS
;
A
#
# COMPACT_ATOMS: atom_id res chain seq x y z
N MET A 1 29.88 15.58 -1.86
CA MET A 1 28.93 14.50 -1.53
C MET A 1 27.64 14.83 -2.25
N PRO A 2 27.08 13.91 -3.00
CA PRO A 2 25.85 14.16 -3.76
C PRO A 2 24.70 14.60 -2.85
N ASP A 3 23.89 15.52 -3.34
CA ASP A 3 22.66 15.96 -2.71
C ASP A 3 21.51 15.63 -3.66
N LEU A 4 20.66 14.69 -3.26
CA LEU A 4 19.58 14.15 -4.07
C LEU A 4 18.23 14.66 -3.58
N ARG A 5 17.36 15.06 -4.51
CA ARG A 5 15.96 15.38 -4.26
C ARG A 5 15.07 14.34 -4.89
N PHE A 6 14.01 13.97 -4.19
CA PHE A 6 13.08 12.92 -4.57
C PHE A 6 11.68 13.51 -4.75
N ILE A 7 11.04 13.26 -5.89
CA ILE A 7 9.71 13.79 -6.21
C ILE A 7 8.88 12.65 -6.78
N ILE A 8 7.73 12.36 -6.18
CA ILE A 8 6.74 11.43 -6.75
C ILE A 8 5.85 12.23 -7.70
N GLU A 9 5.94 11.94 -8.98
CA GLU A 9 5.21 12.66 -10.03
C GLU A 9 3.86 12.04 -10.36
N GLY A 10 3.70 10.73 -10.10
CA GLY A 10 2.48 10.02 -10.43
C GLY A 10 2.42 8.62 -9.88
N ALA A 11 1.27 8.00 -10.06
CA ALA A 11 1.04 6.59 -9.79
C ALA A 11 0.10 6.01 -10.84
N GLU A 12 0.37 4.80 -11.26
CA GLU A 12 -0.46 4.07 -12.22
C GLU A 12 -0.52 2.58 -11.90
N ALA A 13 -1.54 1.90 -12.38
CA ALA A 13 -1.61 0.44 -12.36
C ALA A 13 -0.65 -0.13 -13.40
N ALA A 14 0.18 -1.11 -13.02
CA ALA A 14 1.05 -1.79 -13.95
C ALA A 14 0.21 -2.60 -14.95
N GLN A 15 0.42 -2.34 -16.24
CA GLN A 15 -0.24 -3.10 -17.28
C GLN A 15 0.33 -4.53 -17.35
N HIS A 16 -0.54 -5.52 -17.58
CA HIS A 16 -0.18 -6.93 -17.78
C HIS A 16 0.58 -7.58 -16.60
N SER A 17 0.40 -7.06 -15.38
CA SER A 17 0.93 -7.71 -14.18
C SER A 17 0.05 -8.90 -13.77
N ALA A 18 0.68 -10.02 -13.38
CA ALA A 18 -0.03 -11.20 -12.89
C ALA A 18 -0.69 -10.98 -11.50
N THR A 19 -0.24 -9.98 -10.76
CA THR A 19 -0.77 -9.59 -9.46
C THR A 19 -1.04 -8.09 -9.43
N PRO A 20 -1.95 -7.59 -8.58
CA PRO A 20 -2.18 -6.16 -8.44
C PRO A 20 -0.87 -5.43 -8.10
N LEU A 21 -0.42 -4.57 -8.98
CA LEU A 21 0.83 -3.82 -8.86
C LEU A 21 0.60 -2.36 -9.19
N LEU A 22 0.83 -1.48 -8.23
CA LEU A 22 0.96 -0.04 -8.47
C LEU A 22 2.41 0.31 -8.75
N VAL A 23 2.61 1.27 -9.63
CA VAL A 23 3.91 1.82 -9.96
C VAL A 23 3.89 3.31 -9.66
N PHE A 24 4.74 3.77 -8.74
CA PHE A 24 4.93 5.19 -8.49
C PHE A 24 6.11 5.70 -9.32
N LYS A 25 5.89 6.79 -10.05
CA LYS A 25 6.91 7.45 -10.88
C LYS A 25 7.73 8.38 -10.01
N LEU A 26 8.98 8.01 -9.78
CA LEU A 26 9.92 8.78 -8.98
C LEU A 26 10.90 9.52 -9.88
N ALA A 27 10.92 10.85 -9.78
CA ALA A 27 12.00 11.69 -10.31
C ALA A 27 13.07 11.87 -9.22
N ILE A 28 14.34 11.69 -9.58
CA ILE A 28 15.50 11.90 -8.70
C ILE A 28 16.36 12.97 -9.33
N GLN A 29 16.55 14.07 -8.62
CA GLN A 29 17.38 15.19 -9.05
C GLN A 29 18.67 15.24 -8.24
N ASN A 30 19.79 15.28 -8.91
CA ASN A 30 21.10 15.53 -8.32
C ASN A 30 21.42 17.03 -8.40
N THR A 31 21.49 17.69 -7.25
CA THR A 31 21.76 19.13 -7.16
C THR A 31 23.26 19.47 -7.24
N THR A 32 24.11 18.44 -7.27
CA THR A 32 25.57 18.57 -7.31
C THR A 32 26.13 18.28 -8.71
N LYS A 33 27.46 18.35 -8.85
CA LYS A 33 28.15 18.13 -10.14
C LYS A 33 28.70 16.70 -10.30
N GLU A 34 28.70 15.91 -9.22
CA GLU A 34 29.22 14.57 -9.23
C GLU A 34 28.30 13.65 -10.06
N THR A 35 28.89 12.82 -10.90
CA THR A 35 28.16 11.78 -11.62
C THR A 35 27.74 10.66 -10.66
N ILE A 36 26.46 10.38 -10.59
CA ILE A 36 25.93 9.25 -9.84
C ILE A 36 26.11 7.99 -10.69
N GLN A 37 26.81 6.98 -10.16
CA GLN A 37 27.04 5.71 -10.86
C GLN A 37 25.89 4.73 -10.63
N THR A 38 25.38 4.67 -9.39
CA THR A 38 24.20 3.91 -9.05
C THR A 38 23.66 4.33 -7.68
N VAL A 39 22.38 4.11 -7.44
CA VAL A 39 21.77 4.26 -6.11
C VAL A 39 21.03 2.97 -5.76
N VAL A 40 21.36 2.38 -4.61
CA VAL A 40 20.52 1.36 -4.00
C VAL A 40 19.54 2.09 -3.11
N LEU A 41 18.33 2.29 -3.62
CA LEU A 41 17.29 3.10 -2.99
C LEU A 41 16.25 2.23 -2.31
N ARG A 42 15.96 2.53 -1.07
CA ARG A 42 14.84 1.97 -0.31
C ARG A 42 13.84 3.07 -0.01
N ALA A 43 12.60 2.85 -0.37
CA ALA A 43 11.46 3.71 -0.04
C ALA A 43 10.59 3.01 1.01
N GLN A 44 10.38 3.66 2.15
CA GLN A 44 9.34 3.30 3.11
C GLN A 44 8.11 4.13 2.82
N ILE A 45 6.97 3.50 2.54
CA ILE A 45 5.74 4.18 2.16
C ILE A 45 4.76 4.14 3.32
N GLN A 46 4.40 5.32 3.83
CA GLN A 46 3.45 5.48 4.92
C GLN A 46 2.16 6.14 4.43
N ILE A 47 1.04 5.64 4.92
CA ILE A 47 -0.27 6.24 4.76
C ILE A 47 -0.45 7.27 5.90
N GLU A 48 -0.57 8.54 5.56
CA GLU A 48 -0.82 9.63 6.53
C GLU A 48 -2.33 9.76 6.81
N ALA A 49 -2.96 8.75 7.41
CA ALA A 49 -4.40 8.70 7.65
C ALA A 49 -4.94 9.90 8.43
N THR A 50 -4.12 10.50 9.30
CA THR A 50 -4.46 11.71 10.09
C THR A 50 -4.59 12.99 9.24
N ARG A 51 -4.08 12.98 8.01
CA ARG A 51 -4.11 14.13 7.09
C ARG A 51 -5.27 14.09 6.09
N ARG A 52 -6.24 13.18 6.30
CA ARG A 52 -7.44 13.03 5.49
C ARG A 52 -8.69 13.32 6.31
N LYS A 53 -9.72 13.86 5.65
CA LYS A 53 -11.09 13.94 6.21
C LYS A 53 -11.87 12.70 5.77
N TYR A 54 -12.77 12.24 6.61
CA TYR A 54 -13.58 11.04 6.41
C TYR A 54 -15.05 11.38 6.53
N ASP A 55 -15.87 10.88 5.62
CA ASP A 55 -17.32 10.94 5.74
C ASP A 55 -17.85 9.89 6.73
N PHE A 56 -19.16 9.95 7.03
CA PHE A 56 -19.78 9.02 7.99
C PHE A 56 -19.69 7.54 7.56
N THR A 57 -19.76 7.28 6.26
CA THR A 57 -19.70 5.93 5.71
C THR A 57 -18.28 5.36 5.87
N GLU A 58 -17.27 6.16 5.54
CA GLU A 58 -15.87 5.81 5.73
C GLU A 58 -15.55 5.58 7.21
N GLN A 59 -16.06 6.45 8.11
CA GLN A 59 -15.88 6.30 9.56
C GLN A 59 -16.45 4.98 10.06
N ALA A 60 -17.64 4.61 9.61
CA ALA A 60 -18.27 3.35 10.00
C ALA A 60 -17.46 2.14 9.54
N ARG A 61 -16.96 2.16 8.30
CA ARG A 61 -16.15 1.06 7.72
C ARG A 61 -14.76 0.94 8.37
N LEU A 62 -14.19 2.05 8.83
CA LEU A 62 -12.85 2.10 9.44
C LEU A 62 -12.86 1.86 10.95
N LYS A 63 -14.03 1.61 11.54
CA LYS A 63 -14.19 1.34 12.98
C LYS A 63 -13.34 0.17 13.45
N ASP A 64 -13.19 -0.88 12.66
CA ASP A 64 -12.34 -2.04 12.95
C ASP A 64 -10.86 -1.69 13.11
N LEU A 65 -10.39 -0.66 12.39
CA LEU A 65 -8.98 -0.24 12.41
C LEU A 65 -8.69 0.78 13.51
N PHE A 66 -9.59 1.75 13.70
CA PHE A 66 -9.32 2.93 14.51
C PHE A 66 -10.28 3.10 15.69
N GLY A 67 -11.25 2.20 15.83
CA GLY A 67 -12.29 2.31 16.84
C GLY A 67 -13.34 3.38 16.51
N GLU A 68 -14.10 3.80 17.51
CA GLU A 68 -15.16 4.77 17.35
C GLU A 68 -14.63 6.15 16.91
N ALA A 69 -15.32 6.79 15.96
CA ALA A 69 -14.89 8.05 15.34
C ALA A 69 -14.63 9.19 16.35
N HIS A 70 -15.38 9.25 17.44
CA HIS A 70 -15.18 10.26 18.49
C HIS A 70 -13.83 10.10 19.23
N ARG A 71 -13.19 8.93 19.16
CA ARG A 71 -11.88 8.63 19.75
C ARG A 71 -10.70 8.83 18.79
N TRP A 72 -10.96 9.14 17.53
CA TRP A 72 -9.92 9.22 16.50
C TRP A 72 -8.84 10.27 16.77
N GLY A 73 -9.13 11.28 17.57
CA GLY A 73 -8.11 12.20 18.08
C GLY A 73 -6.92 11.49 18.77
N SER A 74 -7.16 10.31 19.34
CA SER A 74 -6.14 9.51 20.02
C SER A 74 -5.81 8.18 19.34
N THR A 75 -6.71 7.64 18.52
CA THR A 75 -6.57 6.29 17.93
C THR A 75 -6.20 6.30 16.46
N LEU A 76 -6.57 7.35 15.70
CA LEU A 76 -6.19 7.49 14.29
C LEU A 76 -4.69 7.77 14.20
N ARG A 77 -3.99 6.93 13.45
CA ARG A 77 -2.53 7.03 13.26
C ARG A 77 -2.17 6.76 11.82
N GLY A 78 -0.97 7.19 11.43
CA GLY A 78 -0.36 6.76 10.17
C GLY A 78 -0.14 5.25 10.15
N LEU A 79 -0.26 4.66 8.97
CA LEU A 79 -0.05 3.24 8.75
C LEU A 79 1.19 3.05 7.86
N LEU A 80 2.08 2.17 8.26
CA LEU A 80 3.10 1.68 7.34
C LEU A 80 2.39 0.84 6.26
N TRP A 81 2.52 1.26 4.99
CA TRP A 81 1.99 0.46 3.90
C TRP A 81 2.97 -0.62 3.47
N THR A 82 4.15 -0.22 3.01
CA THR A 82 5.16 -1.18 2.53
C THR A 82 6.55 -0.57 2.44
N HIS A 83 7.52 -1.42 2.12
CA HIS A 83 8.84 -1.02 1.69
C HIS A 83 9.08 -1.50 0.26
N ALA A 84 9.68 -0.64 -0.55
CA ALA A 84 10.14 -0.98 -1.88
C ALA A 84 11.65 -0.71 -1.98
N THR A 85 12.35 -1.55 -2.71
CA THR A 85 13.79 -1.35 -2.99
C THR A 85 14.00 -1.37 -4.48
N VAL A 86 14.68 -0.35 -5.00
CA VAL A 86 15.00 -0.23 -6.42
C VAL A 86 16.46 0.13 -6.61
N VAL A 87 17.03 -0.29 -7.71
CA VAL A 87 18.39 0.09 -8.12
C VAL A 87 18.27 1.11 -9.25
N VAL A 88 18.81 2.29 -9.00
CA VAL A 88 18.85 3.40 -9.96
C VAL A 88 20.15 3.31 -10.74
N THR A 89 20.07 3.36 -12.06
CA THR A 89 21.22 3.34 -12.95
C THR A 89 21.94 4.69 -12.98
N ARG A 90 23.07 4.74 -13.67
CA ARG A 90 23.90 5.97 -13.80
C ARG A 90 23.09 7.15 -14.33
N PHE A 91 23.32 8.32 -13.73
CA PHE A 91 22.80 9.62 -14.19
C PHE A 91 23.67 10.78 -13.69
N ASP A 92 23.55 11.93 -14.34
CA ASP A 92 24.29 13.13 -13.94
C ASP A 92 23.39 14.13 -13.17
N ARG A 93 22.30 14.56 -13.76
CA ARG A 93 21.44 15.61 -13.18
C ARG A 93 20.08 15.10 -12.72
N GLU A 94 19.46 14.30 -13.53
CA GLU A 94 18.11 13.82 -13.29
C GLU A 94 17.92 12.43 -13.87
N THR A 95 17.09 11.65 -13.19
CA THR A 95 16.65 10.34 -13.68
C THR A 95 15.26 10.02 -13.17
N TYR A 96 14.60 9.08 -13.83
CA TYR A 96 13.29 8.59 -13.49
C TYR A 96 13.36 7.10 -13.20
N VAL A 97 12.67 6.67 -12.15
CA VAL A 97 12.62 5.26 -11.78
C VAL A 97 11.23 4.90 -11.27
N ASP A 98 10.82 3.70 -11.58
CA ASP A 98 9.57 3.14 -11.13
C ASP A 98 9.73 2.47 -9.76
N ILE A 99 8.88 2.85 -8.79
CA ILE A 99 8.78 2.19 -7.49
C ILE A 99 7.59 1.23 -7.54
N PRO A 100 7.83 -0.10 -7.64
CA PRO A 100 6.75 -1.08 -7.66
C PRO A 100 6.20 -1.33 -6.25
N VAL A 101 4.88 -1.35 -6.13
CA VAL A 101 4.16 -1.64 -4.89
C VAL A 101 3.11 -2.70 -5.14
N HIS A 102 3.36 -3.88 -4.59
CA HIS A 102 2.40 -4.98 -4.66
C HIS A 102 1.19 -4.69 -3.75
N CYS A 103 0.00 -4.85 -4.29
CA CYS A 103 -1.27 -4.56 -3.63
C CYS A 103 -2.06 -5.83 -3.29
N THR A 104 -1.38 -6.95 -3.08
CA THR A 104 -2.03 -8.20 -2.68
C THR A 104 -2.57 -8.11 -1.25
N PHE A 105 -3.69 -8.78 -0.98
CA PHE A 105 -4.42 -8.67 0.29
C PHE A 105 -3.64 -9.17 1.51
N ASP A 106 -2.72 -10.10 1.31
CA ASP A 106 -1.92 -10.76 2.34
C ASP A 106 -0.70 -9.94 2.78
N LEU A 107 -0.20 -9.04 1.93
CA LEU A 107 1.00 -8.26 2.23
C LEU A 107 0.81 -7.26 3.38
N ASN A 108 -0.34 -6.63 3.46
CA ASN A 108 -0.67 -5.73 4.57
C ASN A 108 -2.18 -5.64 4.81
N VAL A 109 -2.66 -6.45 5.72
CA VAL A 109 -4.09 -6.52 6.07
C VAL A 109 -4.65 -5.18 6.55
N ALA A 110 -3.87 -4.40 7.30
CA ALA A 110 -4.32 -3.10 7.81
C ALA A 110 -4.48 -2.08 6.69
N ALA A 111 -3.49 -1.99 5.77
CA ALA A 111 -3.58 -1.09 4.62
C ALA A 111 -4.73 -1.50 3.69
N THR A 112 -4.89 -2.80 3.43
CA THR A 112 -5.99 -3.32 2.60
C THR A 112 -7.36 -2.98 3.20
N LYS A 113 -7.57 -3.23 4.49
CA LYS A 113 -8.81 -2.82 5.20
C LYS A 113 -9.03 -1.31 5.11
N TYR A 114 -7.97 -0.53 5.24
CA TYR A 114 -8.04 0.91 5.13
C TYR A 114 -8.51 1.35 3.75
N PHE A 115 -7.88 0.85 2.68
CA PHE A 115 -8.29 1.16 1.30
C PHE A 115 -9.74 0.78 1.00
N HIS A 116 -10.17 -0.40 1.46
CA HIS A 116 -11.57 -0.84 1.30
C HIS A 116 -12.56 0.04 2.07
N GLY A 117 -12.16 0.59 3.21
CA GLY A 117 -12.98 1.51 3.98
C GLY A 117 -13.22 2.85 3.30
N LEU A 118 -12.33 3.25 2.39
CA LEU A 118 -12.43 4.54 1.70
C LEU A 118 -13.44 4.50 0.55
N SER A 119 -14.19 5.60 0.37
CA SER A 119 -15.17 5.74 -0.72
C SER A 119 -14.54 6.38 -1.95
N GLN A 120 -13.88 7.54 -1.79
CA GLN A 120 -13.36 8.37 -2.87
C GLN A 120 -12.29 9.35 -2.36
N GLY A 121 -11.80 10.21 -3.25
CA GLY A 121 -10.83 11.28 -2.92
C GLY A 121 -9.40 10.76 -2.91
N ASP A 122 -8.51 11.52 -2.29
CA ASP A 122 -7.08 11.23 -2.29
C ASP A 122 -6.59 10.67 -0.97
N LEU A 123 -5.61 9.81 -1.06
CA LEU A 123 -4.89 9.23 0.05
C LEU A 123 -3.54 9.93 0.23
N PRO A 124 -3.31 10.66 1.33
CA PRO A 124 -2.00 11.24 1.60
C PRO A 124 -0.98 10.15 1.91
N LEU A 125 0.12 10.14 1.15
CA LEU A 125 1.26 9.25 1.32
C LEU A 125 2.51 10.06 1.66
N CYS A 126 3.38 9.47 2.48
CA CYS A 126 4.73 9.94 2.73
C CYS A 126 5.71 8.82 2.36
N PHE A 127 6.62 9.13 1.44
CA PHE A 127 7.73 8.27 1.05
C PHE A 127 8.97 8.74 1.80
N GLN A 128 9.55 7.89 2.63
CA GLN A 128 10.81 8.14 3.32
C GLN A 128 11.91 7.34 2.63
N PHE A 129 12.93 8.03 2.17
CA PHE A 129 14.00 7.43 1.38
C PHE A 129 15.23 7.15 2.23
N SER A 130 15.85 6.02 1.96
CA SER A 130 17.12 5.62 2.56
C SER A 130 17.91 4.79 1.56
N GLY A 131 19.19 4.58 1.81
CA GLY A 131 19.99 3.76 0.92
C GLY A 131 21.41 4.28 0.75
N THR A 132 22.03 3.84 -0.34
CA THR A 132 23.45 4.09 -0.62
C THR A 132 23.62 4.65 -2.03
N VAL A 133 24.34 5.76 -2.12
CA VAL A 133 24.71 6.40 -3.38
C VAL A 133 26.16 6.08 -3.70
N PHE A 134 26.40 5.54 -4.87
CA PHE A 134 27.73 5.32 -5.45
C PHE A 134 27.96 6.41 -6.50
N TYR A 135 29.00 7.20 -6.35
CA TYR A 135 29.24 8.36 -7.19
C TYR A 135 30.72 8.53 -7.51
N GLU A 136 31.03 9.28 -8.56
CA GLU A 136 32.38 9.59 -8.95
C GLU A 136 32.81 10.89 -8.27
N GLY A 137 33.86 10.80 -7.44
CA GLY A 137 34.45 11.95 -6.78
C GLY A 137 35.35 12.77 -7.72
N SER A 138 35.87 13.88 -7.21
CA SER A 138 36.66 14.86 -7.98
C SER A 138 37.92 14.29 -8.65
N GLU A 139 38.43 13.16 -8.17
CA GLU A 139 39.59 12.47 -8.74
C GLU A 139 39.21 11.29 -9.66
N GLY A 140 37.96 11.18 -10.06
CA GLY A 140 37.47 10.05 -10.86
C GLY A 140 37.37 8.73 -10.12
N ARG A 141 37.51 8.74 -8.79
CA ARG A 141 37.41 7.54 -7.96
C ARG A 141 35.98 7.32 -7.50
N LEU A 142 35.55 6.06 -7.51
CA LEU A 142 34.26 5.67 -6.94
C LEU A 142 34.25 5.96 -5.44
N GLN A 143 33.21 6.68 -5.02
CA GLN A 143 32.92 7.00 -3.62
C GLN A 143 31.53 6.53 -3.25
N VAL A 144 31.29 6.40 -1.95
CA VAL A 144 30.03 5.88 -1.38
C VAL A 144 29.54 6.85 -0.32
N ALA A 145 28.25 7.16 -0.35
CA ALA A 145 27.60 7.98 0.68
C ALA A 145 26.21 7.44 0.99
N PRO A 146 25.72 7.55 2.23
CA PRO A 146 24.32 7.27 2.54
C PRO A 146 23.41 8.38 1.99
N ILE A 147 22.17 8.04 1.69
CA ILE A 147 21.09 9.02 1.50
C ILE A 147 20.80 9.67 2.85
N SER A 148 20.62 10.99 2.89
CA SER A 148 20.29 11.71 4.13
C SER A 148 18.98 11.19 4.71
N TRP A 149 18.91 11.09 6.03
CA TRP A 149 17.77 10.52 6.77
C TRP A 149 16.49 11.36 6.68
N ASP A 150 16.58 12.62 6.30
CA ASP A 150 15.48 13.57 6.17
C ASP A 150 14.86 13.60 4.77
N GLN A 151 15.32 12.74 3.87
CA GLN A 151 14.80 12.69 2.50
C GLN A 151 13.42 12.07 2.46
N GLU A 152 12.41 12.88 2.14
CA GLU A 152 11.02 12.46 2.00
C GLU A 152 10.37 13.09 0.75
N ALA A 153 9.36 12.40 0.21
CA ALA A 153 8.43 12.95 -0.77
C ALA A 153 6.99 12.66 -0.34
N LYS A 154 6.10 13.63 -0.60
CA LYS A 154 4.67 13.48 -0.34
C LYS A 154 3.93 13.34 -1.65
N TYR A 155 2.94 12.47 -1.63
CA TYR A 155 2.07 12.25 -2.77
C TYR A 155 0.62 12.03 -2.33
N ARG A 156 -0.31 12.45 -3.16
CA ARG A 156 -1.75 12.23 -2.93
C ARG A 156 -2.24 11.22 -3.96
N LEU A 157 -2.36 9.97 -3.54
CA LEU A 157 -2.84 8.89 -4.41
C LEU A 157 -4.37 8.96 -4.53
N PRO A 158 -4.95 9.13 -5.72
CA PRO A 158 -6.38 8.96 -5.92
C PRO A 158 -6.83 7.55 -5.53
N VAL A 159 -7.83 7.44 -4.65
CA VAL A 159 -8.34 6.14 -4.17
C VAL A 159 -8.85 5.29 -5.33
N SER A 160 -9.38 5.92 -6.39
CA SER A 160 -9.84 5.23 -7.60
C SER A 160 -8.76 4.37 -8.24
N ILE A 161 -7.51 4.85 -8.33
CA ILE A 161 -6.42 4.08 -8.95
C ILE A 161 -6.23 2.72 -8.27
N TRP A 162 -6.27 2.69 -6.94
CA TRP A 162 -6.16 1.43 -6.18
C TRP A 162 -7.41 0.56 -6.38
N LYS A 163 -8.59 1.15 -6.33
CA LYS A 163 -9.85 0.40 -6.51
C LYS A 163 -9.94 -0.20 -7.90
N ASP A 164 -9.70 0.58 -8.94
CA ASP A 164 -9.75 0.12 -10.33
C ASP A 164 -8.72 -1.02 -10.56
N LEU A 165 -7.53 -0.91 -9.95
CA LEU A 165 -6.53 -1.97 -9.98
C LEU A 165 -7.04 -3.25 -9.33
N MET A 166 -7.64 -3.16 -8.13
CA MET A 166 -8.16 -4.34 -7.42
C MET A 166 -9.34 -4.95 -8.15
N ASP A 167 -10.28 -4.14 -8.64
CA ASP A 167 -11.46 -4.60 -9.37
C ASP A 167 -11.09 -5.26 -10.71
N SER A 168 -10.01 -4.82 -11.35
CA SER A 168 -9.51 -5.46 -12.59
C SER A 168 -8.90 -6.84 -12.36
N HIS A 169 -8.27 -7.06 -11.20
CA HIS A 169 -7.65 -8.34 -10.86
C HIS A 169 -8.61 -9.30 -10.14
N TYR A 170 -9.52 -8.75 -9.35
CA TYR A 170 -10.45 -9.51 -8.51
C TYR A 170 -11.89 -9.00 -8.69
N PRO A 171 -12.46 -9.14 -9.89
CA PRO A 171 -13.80 -8.62 -10.18
C PRO A 171 -14.83 -9.31 -9.26
N ASN A 172 -15.70 -8.50 -8.63
CA ASN A 172 -16.75 -8.96 -7.73
C ASN A 172 -16.27 -9.89 -6.59
N SER A 173 -15.02 -9.72 -6.14
CA SER A 173 -14.44 -10.57 -5.11
C SER A 173 -14.10 -9.77 -3.85
N ALA A 174 -14.21 -10.42 -2.71
CA ALA A 174 -13.75 -9.90 -1.42
C ALA A 174 -12.88 -10.94 -0.71
N TRP A 175 -12.00 -10.49 0.18
CA TRP A 175 -11.12 -11.35 0.93
C TRP A 175 -11.51 -11.37 2.41
N LEU A 176 -11.49 -12.57 2.96
CA LEU A 176 -11.73 -12.81 4.38
C LEU A 176 -10.60 -13.65 4.96
N SER A 177 -9.97 -13.13 6.01
CA SER A 177 -8.98 -13.89 6.78
C SER A 177 -9.67 -14.49 8.00
N LEU A 178 -9.63 -15.80 8.13
CA LEU A 178 -10.18 -16.56 9.24
C LEU A 178 -9.07 -17.27 10.02
N ARG A 179 -9.30 -17.46 11.32
CA ARG A 179 -8.45 -18.38 12.09
C ARG A 179 -8.62 -19.81 11.55
N LYS A 180 -7.54 -20.57 11.60
CA LYS A 180 -7.52 -21.94 11.06
C LYS A 180 -8.62 -22.82 11.68
N ASP A 181 -8.81 -22.75 13.00
CA ASP A 181 -9.83 -23.52 13.70
C ASP A 181 -11.26 -23.17 13.26
N THR A 182 -11.54 -21.92 12.96
CA THR A 182 -12.82 -21.45 12.42
C THR A 182 -13.01 -21.93 10.99
N PHE A 183 -11.97 -21.83 10.16
CA PHE A 183 -12.00 -22.33 8.79
C PHE A 183 -12.28 -23.83 8.74
N GLU A 184 -11.60 -24.64 9.56
CA GLU A 184 -11.81 -26.09 9.64
C GLU A 184 -13.25 -26.45 9.98
N LYS A 185 -13.86 -25.74 10.94
CA LYS A 185 -15.28 -25.95 11.30
C LYS A 185 -16.22 -25.63 10.13
N LEU A 186 -15.98 -24.52 9.43
CA LEU A 186 -16.76 -24.16 8.25
C LEU A 186 -16.56 -25.16 7.12
N TYR A 187 -15.32 -25.64 6.92
CA TYR A 187 -15.03 -26.65 5.90
C TYR A 187 -15.75 -27.98 6.20
N GLN A 188 -15.69 -28.46 7.44
CA GLN A 188 -16.42 -29.65 7.86
C GLN A 188 -17.93 -29.49 7.68
N PHE A 189 -18.49 -28.33 8.02
CA PHE A 189 -19.90 -28.02 7.78
C PHE A 189 -20.23 -28.07 6.28
N LYS A 190 -19.42 -27.44 5.43
CA LYS A 190 -19.56 -27.46 3.99
C LYS A 190 -19.62 -28.88 3.42
N VAL A 191 -18.67 -29.72 3.84
CA VAL A 191 -18.60 -31.12 3.39
C VAL A 191 -19.78 -31.94 3.89
N ARG A 192 -20.13 -31.83 5.17
CA ARG A 192 -21.24 -32.58 5.78
C ARG A 192 -22.60 -32.27 5.14
N GLU A 193 -22.83 -31.00 4.84
CA GLU A 193 -24.09 -30.54 4.24
C GLU A 193 -24.09 -30.64 2.71
N GLY A 194 -22.98 -31.05 2.09
CA GLY A 194 -22.86 -31.17 0.63
C GLY A 194 -22.97 -29.84 -0.11
N ILE A 195 -22.49 -28.74 0.50
CA ILE A 195 -22.61 -27.39 -0.08
C ILE A 195 -21.48 -27.17 -1.11
N PRO A 196 -21.78 -26.80 -2.36
CA PRO A 196 -20.76 -26.69 -3.42
C PRO A 196 -19.86 -25.47 -3.28
N THR A 197 -20.38 -24.31 -2.84
CA THR A 197 -19.67 -23.04 -2.82
C THR A 197 -19.48 -22.47 -1.41
N TRP A 198 -18.55 -21.55 -1.23
CA TRP A 198 -18.37 -20.84 0.04
C TRP A 198 -19.47 -19.80 0.27
N GLU A 199 -19.94 -19.17 -0.79
CA GLU A 199 -21.03 -18.21 -0.75
C GLU A 199 -22.28 -18.85 -0.14
N GLU A 200 -22.66 -20.05 -0.60
CA GLU A 200 -23.79 -20.78 -0.04
C GLU A 200 -23.59 -21.20 1.43
N VAL A 201 -22.34 -21.50 1.84
CA VAL A 201 -22.02 -21.74 3.25
C VAL A 201 -22.32 -20.51 4.09
N PHE A 202 -21.84 -19.34 3.66
CA PHE A 202 -22.09 -18.10 4.38
C PHE A 202 -23.57 -17.72 4.38
N ASP A 203 -24.25 -17.87 3.27
CA ASP A 203 -25.70 -17.60 3.16
C ASP A 203 -26.49 -18.47 4.15
N ARG A 204 -26.20 -19.77 4.25
CA ARG A 204 -26.85 -20.66 5.20
C ARG A 204 -26.55 -20.29 6.65
N VAL A 205 -25.31 -19.94 6.97
CA VAL A 205 -24.93 -19.52 8.33
C VAL A 205 -25.63 -18.21 8.72
N LEU A 206 -25.73 -17.27 7.80
CA LEU A 206 -26.39 -15.98 8.02
C LEU A 206 -27.91 -16.16 8.17
N ASN A 207 -28.55 -16.94 7.28
CA ASN A 207 -29.98 -17.19 7.31
C ASN A 207 -30.39 -18.05 8.51
N GLY A 208 -29.56 -19.00 8.94
CA GLY A 208 -29.81 -19.83 10.14
C GLY A 208 -29.80 -19.02 11.45
N ARG A 209 -29.16 -17.87 11.51
CA ARG A 209 -29.23 -16.94 12.65
C ARG A 209 -30.48 -16.07 12.64
N LEU A 210 -31.06 -15.78 11.47
CA LEU A 210 -32.29 -15.01 11.37
C LEU A 210 -33.51 -15.79 11.85
N THR A 211 -33.47 -17.13 11.80
CA THR A 211 -34.55 -17.99 12.28
C THR A 211 -34.49 -18.27 13.77
N THR A 212 -33.39 -17.96 14.48
CA THR A 212 -33.24 -18.20 15.92
C THR A 212 -33.47 -16.96 16.81
N VAL A 213 -33.75 -15.81 16.21
CA VAL A 213 -34.00 -14.55 16.95
C VAL A 213 -35.51 -14.31 17.21
N ASP A 214 -36.39 -15.04 16.54
CA ASP A 214 -37.84 -14.93 16.67
C ASP A 214 -38.49 -16.11 17.45
N SER A 215 -37.79 -16.66 18.46
CA SER A 215 -38.34 -17.72 19.31
C SER A 215 -38.20 -17.39 20.79
#